data_ad1d23d0e3256c26e54ca31aeeaab524
#
_entry.id   ad1d23d0e3256c26e54ca31aeeaab524
#
_cell.length_a   1.000
_cell.length_b   1.000
_cell.length_c   1.000
_cell.angle_alpha   90.00
_cell.angle_beta   90.00
_cell.angle_gamma   90.00
#
_symmetry.space_group_name_H-M   'P 1'
#
loop_
_entity.id
_entity.type
_entity.pdbx_description
1 polymer ?
#
loop_
_entity_poly.entity_id
_entity_poly.type
_entity_poly.pdbx_seq_one_letter_code
_entity_poly.pdbx_strand_id
1 'polypeptide(L)'
;REAVKYLDLLKPLQKWNPLTKVQYNTFKGQLLFQIKDFEEAEPLLEKALVLEPITLAMQMVTVYKRGDFKKLEKMFWKGTGRFKDEQGTLIYALYSWILVKENRISDAVSILDEGKKKCESDVLKQNWEHLVNNRVRRFSNAGLGEQWYALFLEKPVQPKMRAQQAFGGRPSRAGFR
;
A
#
# COMPACT_ATOMS: atom_id res chain seq x y z
N ARG A 1 -13.67 7.67 -13.14
CA ARG A 1 -14.31 6.94 -14.26
C ARG A 1 -13.98 7.52 -15.63
N GLU A 2 -13.83 8.84 -15.78
CA GLU A 2 -13.44 9.43 -17.08
C GLU A 2 -12.10 8.92 -17.59
N ALA A 3 -11.07 8.87 -16.74
CA ALA A 3 -9.76 8.34 -17.12
C ALA A 3 -9.83 6.91 -17.69
N VAL A 4 -10.74 6.07 -17.20
CA VAL A 4 -10.96 4.71 -17.72
C VAL A 4 -11.54 4.78 -19.14
N LYS A 5 -12.46 5.71 -19.42
CA LYS A 5 -13.01 5.91 -20.77
C LYS A 5 -11.94 6.34 -21.77
N TYR A 6 -11.03 7.23 -21.36
CA TYR A 6 -9.92 7.64 -22.24
C TYR A 6 -8.98 6.48 -22.55
N LEU A 7 -8.72 5.59 -21.60
CA LEU A 7 -7.97 4.37 -21.86
C LEU A 7 -8.66 3.46 -22.88
N ASP A 8 -9.99 3.42 -22.88
CA ASP A 8 -10.74 2.60 -23.82
C ASP A 8 -10.57 3.02 -25.29
N LEU A 9 -10.14 4.27 -25.54
CA LEU A 9 -9.76 4.73 -26.90
C LEU A 9 -8.51 4.02 -27.42
N LEU A 10 -7.68 3.43 -26.58
CA LEU A 10 -6.50 2.66 -26.98
C LEU A 10 -6.81 1.20 -27.39
N LYS A 11 -8.06 0.76 -27.22
CA LYS A 11 -8.47 -0.63 -27.57
C LYS A 11 -8.14 -1.03 -29.02
N PRO A 12 -8.30 -0.17 -30.04
CA PRO A 12 -7.95 -0.55 -31.41
C PRO A 12 -6.47 -0.90 -31.60
N LEU A 13 -5.58 -0.23 -30.83
CA LEU A 13 -4.13 -0.47 -30.90
C LEU A 13 -3.70 -1.83 -30.36
N GLN A 14 -4.53 -2.46 -29.54
CA GLN A 14 -4.26 -3.79 -28.95
C GLN A 14 -4.21 -4.90 -30.00
N LYS A 15 -4.87 -4.71 -31.15
CA LYS A 15 -4.87 -5.69 -32.26
C LYS A 15 -3.52 -5.83 -32.92
N TRP A 16 -2.69 -4.79 -32.85
CA TRP A 16 -1.41 -4.71 -33.55
C TRP A 16 -0.22 -5.18 -32.68
N ASN A 17 -0.35 -5.14 -31.37
CA ASN A 17 0.75 -5.50 -30.47
C ASN A 17 0.22 -6.15 -29.18
N PRO A 18 0.56 -7.44 -28.92
CA PRO A 18 0.16 -8.16 -27.69
C PRO A 18 0.61 -7.47 -26.42
N LEU A 19 1.78 -6.79 -26.44
CA LEU A 19 2.30 -6.05 -25.30
C LEU A 19 1.38 -4.87 -24.91
N THR A 20 0.82 -4.17 -25.91
CA THR A 20 -0.13 -3.07 -25.69
C THR A 20 -1.39 -3.55 -24.95
N LYS A 21 -1.85 -4.78 -25.25
CA LYS A 21 -2.99 -5.38 -24.53
C LYS A 21 -2.67 -5.60 -23.05
N VAL A 22 -1.47 -6.10 -22.73
CA VAL A 22 -1.06 -6.35 -21.36
C VAL A 22 -0.86 -5.03 -20.60
N GLN A 23 -0.24 -4.05 -21.22
CA GLN A 23 -0.09 -2.70 -20.65
C GLN A 23 -1.44 -2.04 -20.40
N TYR A 24 -2.37 -2.10 -21.35
CA TYR A 24 -3.72 -1.60 -21.19
C TYR A 24 -4.42 -2.25 -19.98
N ASN A 25 -4.37 -3.58 -19.87
CA ASN A 25 -4.96 -4.28 -18.73
C ASN A 25 -4.35 -3.83 -17.40
N THR A 26 -3.01 -3.62 -17.38
CA THR A 26 -2.31 -3.14 -16.20
C THR A 26 -2.81 -1.78 -15.77
N PHE A 27 -2.80 -0.79 -16.67
CA PHE A 27 -3.25 0.57 -16.37
C PHE A 27 -4.74 0.63 -16.02
N LYS A 28 -5.57 -0.07 -16.77
CA LYS A 28 -7.01 -0.11 -16.50
C LYS A 28 -7.30 -0.75 -15.14
N GLY A 29 -6.64 -1.87 -14.83
CA GLY A 29 -6.78 -2.54 -13.54
C GLY A 29 -6.34 -1.65 -12.37
N GLN A 30 -5.21 -0.93 -12.50
CA GLN A 30 -4.75 0.02 -11.50
C GLN A 30 -5.75 1.18 -11.29
N LEU A 31 -6.27 1.78 -12.38
CA LEU A 31 -7.26 2.85 -12.28
C LEU A 31 -8.56 2.39 -11.64
N LEU A 32 -9.06 1.22 -11.99
CA LEU A 32 -10.25 0.65 -11.39
C LEU A 32 -10.03 0.36 -9.90
N PHE A 33 -8.87 -0.16 -9.53
CA PHE A 33 -8.49 -0.34 -8.14
C PHE A 33 -8.48 0.99 -7.38
N GLN A 34 -7.94 2.06 -7.97
CA GLN A 34 -7.88 3.40 -7.36
C GLN A 34 -9.27 4.02 -7.14
N ILE A 35 -10.22 3.77 -8.01
CA ILE A 35 -11.62 4.20 -7.81
C ILE A 35 -12.44 3.20 -6.97
N LYS A 36 -11.77 2.19 -6.39
CA LYS A 36 -12.35 1.13 -5.55
C LYS A 36 -13.34 0.21 -6.25
N ASP A 37 -13.26 0.14 -7.55
CA ASP A 37 -14.01 -0.83 -8.37
C ASP A 37 -13.21 -2.14 -8.43
N PHE A 38 -13.18 -2.84 -7.30
CA PHE A 38 -12.34 -4.03 -7.13
C PHE A 38 -12.80 -5.21 -7.97
N GLU A 39 -14.10 -5.32 -8.24
CA GLU A 39 -14.67 -6.41 -9.02
C GLU A 39 -14.21 -6.36 -10.48
N GLU A 40 -14.23 -5.18 -11.10
CA GLU A 40 -13.71 -5.00 -12.44
C GLU A 40 -12.17 -4.95 -12.49
N ALA A 41 -11.52 -4.45 -11.44
CA ALA A 41 -10.06 -4.34 -11.36
C ALA A 41 -9.38 -5.70 -11.33
N GLU A 42 -9.94 -6.65 -10.59
CA GLU A 42 -9.33 -7.93 -10.28
C GLU A 42 -8.93 -8.77 -11.50
N PRO A 43 -9.82 -9.09 -12.46
CA PRO A 43 -9.46 -9.90 -13.63
C PRO A 43 -8.44 -9.21 -14.54
N LEU A 44 -8.35 -7.87 -14.48
CA LEU A 44 -7.36 -7.11 -15.23
C LEU A 44 -6.01 -7.12 -14.53
N LEU A 45 -6.00 -6.93 -13.20
CA LEU A 45 -4.79 -7.01 -12.39
C LEU A 45 -4.18 -8.41 -12.42
N GLU A 46 -4.97 -9.47 -12.45
CA GLU A 46 -4.46 -10.84 -12.54
C GLU A 46 -3.63 -11.07 -13.82
N LYS A 47 -3.99 -10.40 -14.90
CA LYS A 47 -3.30 -10.43 -16.20
C LYS A 47 -2.31 -9.28 -16.39
N ALA A 48 -2.13 -8.44 -15.39
CA ALA A 48 -1.30 -7.26 -15.46
C ALA A 48 0.18 -7.61 -15.52
N LEU A 49 0.94 -6.75 -16.21
CA LEU A 49 2.38 -6.83 -16.23
C LEU A 49 2.93 -6.22 -14.93
N VAL A 50 3.54 -7.05 -14.11
CA VAL A 50 4.13 -6.62 -12.84
C VAL A 50 5.51 -6.02 -13.08
N LEU A 51 5.58 -4.75 -13.39
CA LEU A 51 6.84 -4.00 -13.55
C LEU A 51 7.22 -3.26 -12.27
N GLU A 52 6.25 -2.91 -11.44
CA GLU A 52 6.42 -2.09 -10.24
C GLU A 52 5.87 -2.80 -9.01
N PRO A 53 6.45 -2.55 -7.81
CA PRO A 53 5.98 -3.15 -6.56
C PRO A 53 4.51 -2.86 -6.27
N ILE A 54 4.03 -1.66 -6.61
CA ILE A 54 2.64 -1.26 -6.37
C ILE A 54 1.63 -2.13 -7.13
N THR A 55 1.95 -2.52 -8.37
CA THR A 55 1.09 -3.42 -9.17
C THR A 55 0.98 -4.79 -8.49
N LEU A 56 2.10 -5.33 -8.02
CA LEU A 56 2.11 -6.58 -7.27
C LEU A 56 1.33 -6.45 -5.95
N ALA A 57 1.54 -5.35 -5.24
CA ALA A 57 0.82 -5.10 -3.99
C ALA A 57 -0.70 -5.04 -4.21
N MET A 58 -1.19 -4.38 -5.26
CA MET A 58 -2.60 -4.37 -5.62
C MET A 58 -3.13 -5.79 -5.92
N GLN A 59 -2.37 -6.59 -6.68
CA GLN A 59 -2.72 -8.01 -6.92
C GLN A 59 -2.77 -8.80 -5.61
N MET A 60 -1.78 -8.60 -4.71
CA MET A 60 -1.76 -9.28 -3.42
C MET A 60 -2.95 -8.90 -2.54
N VAL A 61 -3.38 -7.63 -2.57
CA VAL A 61 -4.58 -7.17 -1.86
C VAL A 61 -5.84 -7.84 -2.39
N THR A 62 -5.99 -7.99 -3.71
CA THR A 62 -7.16 -8.69 -4.29
C THR A 62 -7.18 -10.17 -3.90
N VAL A 63 -6.02 -10.84 -3.95
CA VAL A 63 -5.87 -12.24 -3.54
C VAL A 63 -6.14 -12.42 -2.04
N TYR A 64 -5.67 -11.49 -1.20
CA TYR A 64 -5.96 -11.47 0.23
C TYR A 64 -7.45 -11.37 0.52
N LYS A 65 -8.16 -10.47 -0.17
CA LYS A 65 -9.62 -10.30 -0.02
C LYS A 65 -10.41 -11.55 -0.40
N ARG A 66 -9.88 -12.39 -1.30
CA ARG A 66 -10.44 -13.70 -1.63
C ARG A 66 -10.14 -14.78 -0.59
N GLY A 67 -9.22 -14.56 0.31
CA GLY A 67 -8.77 -15.56 1.28
C GLY A 67 -7.84 -16.63 0.70
N ASP A 68 -7.23 -16.44 -0.48
CA ASP A 68 -6.29 -17.39 -1.06
C ASP A 68 -4.86 -17.17 -0.54
N PHE A 69 -4.65 -17.58 0.69
CA PHE A 69 -3.36 -17.42 1.38
C PHE A 69 -2.21 -18.19 0.72
N LYS A 70 -2.49 -19.33 0.09
CA LYS A 70 -1.46 -20.11 -0.63
C LYS A 70 -0.93 -19.36 -1.86
N LYS A 71 -1.83 -18.76 -2.63
CA LYS A 71 -1.45 -17.92 -3.77
C LYS A 71 -0.73 -16.65 -3.31
N LEU A 72 -1.22 -16.03 -2.24
CA LEU A 72 -0.63 -14.83 -1.64
C LEU A 72 0.83 -15.07 -1.22
N GLU A 73 1.11 -16.16 -0.53
CA GLU A 73 2.47 -16.52 -0.11
C GLU A 73 3.41 -16.73 -1.30
N LYS A 74 2.96 -17.45 -2.33
CA LYS A 74 3.73 -17.60 -3.58
C LYS A 74 4.02 -16.27 -4.25
N MET A 75 3.06 -15.35 -4.24
CA MET A 75 3.24 -14.01 -4.80
C MET A 75 4.25 -13.20 -3.98
N PHE A 76 4.20 -13.30 -2.66
CA PHE A 76 5.17 -12.66 -1.78
C PHE A 76 6.61 -13.11 -2.09
N TRP A 77 6.88 -14.42 -2.09
CA TRP A 77 8.23 -14.94 -2.37
C TRP A 77 8.72 -14.60 -3.77
N LYS A 78 7.84 -14.65 -4.76
CA LYS A 78 8.18 -14.22 -6.13
C LYS A 78 8.48 -12.73 -6.19
N GLY A 79 7.72 -11.93 -5.46
CA GLY A 79 7.87 -10.48 -5.39
C GLY A 79 9.18 -10.06 -4.74
N THR A 80 9.52 -10.62 -3.59
CA THR A 80 10.77 -10.33 -2.87
C THR A 80 12.02 -10.83 -3.60
N GLY A 81 11.89 -11.86 -4.44
CA GLY A 81 12.95 -12.28 -5.37
C GLY A 81 13.17 -11.31 -6.53
N ARG A 82 12.12 -10.59 -6.94
CA ARG A 82 12.16 -9.65 -8.08
C ARG A 82 12.48 -8.23 -7.65
N PHE A 83 11.81 -7.73 -6.61
CA PHE A 83 11.97 -6.37 -6.08
C PHE A 83 12.89 -6.41 -4.87
N LYS A 84 14.07 -5.82 -5.02
CA LYS A 84 15.10 -5.78 -3.99
C LYS A 84 15.22 -4.37 -3.41
N ASP A 85 15.97 -4.25 -2.34
CA ASP A 85 16.28 -3.00 -1.68
C ASP A 85 15.01 -2.20 -1.37
N GLU A 86 15.00 -0.91 -1.59
CA GLU A 86 13.84 -0.04 -1.33
C GLU A 86 12.56 -0.50 -2.02
N GLN A 87 12.67 -1.08 -3.23
CA GLN A 87 11.51 -1.56 -3.98
C GLN A 87 10.79 -2.74 -3.31
N GLY A 88 11.52 -3.54 -2.54
CA GLY A 88 10.95 -4.65 -1.78
C GLY A 88 10.15 -4.22 -0.55
N THR A 89 10.40 -3.02 -0.04
CA THR A 89 9.82 -2.53 1.22
C THR A 89 8.29 -2.65 1.27
N LEU A 90 7.61 -2.21 0.20
CA LEU A 90 6.14 -2.27 0.13
C LEU A 90 5.61 -3.71 0.23
N ILE A 91 6.31 -4.65 -0.37
CA ILE A 91 5.89 -6.07 -0.41
C ILE A 91 6.06 -6.72 0.97
N TYR A 92 7.20 -6.46 1.65
CA TYR A 92 7.42 -6.92 3.03
C TYR A 92 6.42 -6.29 4.00
N ALA A 93 6.17 -4.98 3.88
CA ALA A 93 5.21 -4.25 4.71
C ALA A 93 3.78 -4.78 4.53
N LEU A 94 3.36 -5.03 3.27
CA LEU A 94 2.03 -5.55 2.98
C LEU A 94 1.85 -6.97 3.55
N TYR A 95 2.81 -7.86 3.30
CA TYR A 95 2.67 -9.24 3.74
C TYR A 95 2.71 -9.36 5.27
N SER A 96 3.61 -8.62 5.94
CA SER A 96 3.64 -8.57 7.40
C SER A 96 2.35 -7.99 7.99
N TRP A 97 1.75 -6.98 7.35
CA TRP A 97 0.46 -6.42 7.75
C TRP A 97 -0.66 -7.47 7.67
N ILE A 98 -0.70 -8.24 6.58
CA ILE A 98 -1.67 -9.32 6.42
C ILE A 98 -1.49 -10.37 7.52
N LEU A 99 -0.26 -10.80 7.80
CA LEU A 99 0.03 -11.76 8.86
C LEU A 99 -0.41 -11.26 10.23
N VAL A 100 -0.20 -9.97 10.53
CA VAL A 100 -0.68 -9.34 11.77
C VAL A 100 -2.22 -9.36 11.82
N LYS A 101 -2.92 -9.07 10.73
CA LYS A 101 -4.38 -9.13 10.66
C LYS A 101 -4.93 -10.54 10.87
N GLU A 102 -4.21 -11.55 10.40
CA GLU A 102 -4.53 -12.97 10.59
C GLU A 102 -4.04 -13.52 11.95
N ASN A 103 -3.60 -12.65 12.86
CA ASN A 103 -3.06 -13.01 14.18
C ASN A 103 -1.84 -13.94 14.15
N ARG A 104 -1.11 -13.97 13.03
CA ARG A 104 0.14 -14.73 12.82
C ARG A 104 1.35 -13.86 13.16
N ILE A 105 1.44 -13.43 14.42
CA ILE A 105 2.44 -12.43 14.84
C ILE A 105 3.86 -12.96 14.70
N SER A 106 4.11 -14.24 15.06
CA SER A 106 5.45 -14.86 14.95
C SER A 106 5.94 -14.86 13.51
N ASP A 107 5.06 -15.16 12.56
CA ASP A 107 5.39 -15.17 11.15
C ASP A 107 5.67 -13.74 10.66
N ALA A 108 4.86 -12.76 11.10
CA ALA A 108 5.09 -11.34 10.78
C ALA A 108 6.45 -10.85 11.29
N VAL A 109 6.87 -11.25 12.50
CA VAL A 109 8.21 -10.92 13.05
C VAL A 109 9.30 -11.50 12.16
N SER A 110 9.17 -12.76 11.74
CA SER A 110 10.16 -13.42 10.87
C SER A 110 10.28 -12.72 9.51
N ILE A 111 9.15 -12.37 8.90
CA ILE A 111 9.10 -11.64 7.62
C ILE A 111 9.70 -10.24 7.75
N LEU A 112 9.42 -9.53 8.83
CA LEU A 112 10.01 -8.20 9.07
C LEU A 112 11.50 -8.28 9.38
N ASP A 113 11.97 -9.34 10.06
CA ASP A 113 13.39 -9.55 10.29
C ASP A 113 14.16 -9.78 8.98
N GLU A 114 13.58 -10.54 8.06
CA GLU A 114 14.12 -10.70 6.72
C GLU A 114 14.07 -9.38 5.93
N GLY A 115 12.92 -8.69 5.95
CA GLY A 115 12.70 -7.46 5.22
C GLY A 115 13.66 -6.34 5.63
N LYS A 116 13.88 -6.12 6.93
CA LYS A 116 14.82 -5.10 7.43
C LYS A 116 16.28 -5.37 7.08
N LYS A 117 16.65 -6.64 6.80
CA LYS A 117 17.99 -7.03 6.35
C LYS A 117 18.20 -6.81 4.85
N LYS A 118 17.12 -6.92 4.07
CA LYS A 118 17.15 -6.81 2.62
C LYS A 118 16.76 -5.42 2.10
N CYS A 119 15.98 -4.68 2.87
CA CYS A 119 15.48 -3.36 2.51
C CYS A 119 15.89 -2.36 3.60
N GLU A 120 16.62 -1.32 3.23
CA GLU A 120 17.00 -0.25 4.15
C GLU A 120 15.77 0.65 4.47
N SER A 121 14.85 0.12 5.29
CA SER A 121 13.58 0.77 5.60
C SER A 121 13.37 0.92 7.10
N ASP A 122 13.28 2.16 7.56
CA ASP A 122 12.97 2.48 8.96
C ASP A 122 11.57 1.97 9.35
N VAL A 123 10.62 1.96 8.42
CA VAL A 123 9.26 1.46 8.68
C VAL A 123 9.28 -0.03 9.02
N LEU A 124 10.01 -0.84 8.26
CA LEU A 124 10.12 -2.28 8.55
C LEU A 124 10.84 -2.52 9.87
N LYS A 125 11.91 -1.77 10.14
CA LYS A 125 12.67 -1.86 11.39
C LYS A 125 11.81 -1.51 12.60
N GLN A 126 11.12 -0.38 12.58
CA GLN A 126 10.23 0.07 13.65
C GLN A 126 9.10 -0.93 13.89
N ASN A 127 8.48 -1.44 12.83
CA ASN A 127 7.42 -2.43 12.93
C ASN A 127 7.93 -3.75 13.52
N TRP A 128 9.12 -4.20 13.14
CA TRP A 128 9.76 -5.35 13.76
C TRP A 128 9.96 -5.13 15.27
N GLU A 129 10.53 -3.99 15.68
CA GLU A 129 10.73 -3.64 17.09
C GLU A 129 9.39 -3.61 17.87
N HIS A 130 8.33 -3.10 17.25
CA HIS A 130 7.02 -3.08 17.87
C HIS A 130 6.47 -4.48 18.12
N LEU A 131 6.57 -5.38 17.14
CA LEU A 131 6.04 -6.75 17.29
C LEU A 131 6.86 -7.59 18.27
N VAL A 132 8.20 -7.51 18.23
CA VAL A 132 9.09 -8.23 19.17
C VAL A 132 8.82 -7.79 20.63
N ASN A 133 8.49 -6.52 20.84
CA ASN A 133 8.15 -6.00 22.18
C ASN A 133 6.66 -6.11 22.52
N ASN A 134 5.89 -6.97 21.86
CA ASN A 134 4.44 -7.16 22.05
C ASN A 134 3.61 -5.87 21.93
N ARG A 135 4.10 -4.88 21.17
CA ARG A 135 3.41 -3.59 20.97
C ARG A 135 2.62 -3.60 19.65
N VAL A 136 1.80 -4.63 19.42
CA VAL A 136 1.05 -4.83 18.17
C VAL A 136 0.19 -3.61 17.81
N ARG A 137 -0.35 -2.89 18.82
CA ARG A 137 -1.14 -1.65 18.57
C ARG A 137 -0.34 -0.50 17.96
N ARG A 138 0.99 -0.55 18.00
CA ARG A 138 1.87 0.47 17.39
C ARG A 138 2.34 0.08 16.00
N PHE A 139 2.05 -1.15 15.57
CA PHE A 139 2.35 -1.59 14.22
C PHE A 139 1.59 -0.73 13.21
N SER A 140 2.30 -0.09 12.27
CA SER A 140 1.72 0.76 11.24
C SER A 140 2.66 0.92 10.05
N ASN A 141 2.10 0.81 8.86
CA ASN A 141 2.83 1.08 7.62
C ASN A 141 2.60 2.50 7.08
N ALA A 142 1.97 3.37 7.87
CA ALA A 142 1.68 4.76 7.48
C ALA A 142 2.94 5.55 7.03
N GLY A 143 4.11 5.19 7.54
CA GLY A 143 5.40 5.79 7.15
C GLY A 143 5.77 5.56 5.67
N LEU A 144 5.14 4.62 4.96
CA LEU A 144 5.29 4.42 3.52
C LEU A 144 4.51 5.45 2.69
N GLY A 145 3.70 6.30 3.34
CA GLY A 145 2.99 7.40 2.69
C GLY A 145 1.97 6.94 1.64
N GLU A 146 1.97 7.63 0.50
CA GLU A 146 0.95 7.44 -0.55
C GLU A 146 0.89 6.02 -1.09
N GLN A 147 2.03 5.34 -1.22
CA GLN A 147 2.07 3.96 -1.72
C GLN A 147 1.26 3.00 -0.82
N TRP A 148 1.31 3.21 0.50
CA TRP A 148 0.53 2.41 1.44
C TRP A 148 -0.96 2.74 1.37
N TYR A 149 -1.29 4.01 1.38
CA TYR A 149 -2.69 4.44 1.34
C TYR A 149 -3.39 4.12 0.01
N ALA A 150 -2.63 4.03 -1.09
CA ALA A 150 -3.13 3.57 -2.38
C ALA A 150 -3.68 2.14 -2.38
N LEU A 151 -3.33 1.33 -1.36
CA LEU A 151 -3.84 -0.03 -1.19
C LEU A 151 -5.19 -0.09 -0.46
N PHE A 152 -5.67 1.01 0.10
CA PHE A 152 -6.94 1.12 0.85
C PHE A 152 -7.10 0.15 2.02
N LEU A 153 -6.00 -0.27 2.62
CA LEU A 153 -5.97 -1.15 3.78
C LEU A 153 -6.12 -0.37 5.09
N GLU A 154 -5.60 0.85 5.12
CA GLU A 154 -5.68 1.76 6.25
C GLU A 154 -6.12 3.16 5.77
N LYS A 155 -6.79 3.89 6.64
CA LYS A 155 -7.15 5.29 6.36
C LYS A 155 -5.95 6.20 6.64
N PRO A 156 -5.72 7.24 5.83
CA PRO A 156 -4.73 8.26 6.14
C PRO A 156 -4.99 8.85 7.53
N VAL A 157 -3.94 8.93 8.34
CA VAL A 157 -4.03 9.64 9.62
C VAL A 157 -4.15 11.13 9.32
N GLN A 158 -5.32 11.70 9.56
CA GLN A 158 -5.49 13.14 9.47
C GLN A 158 -4.59 13.79 10.55
N PRO A 159 -3.70 14.73 10.18
CA PRO A 159 -2.97 15.49 11.17
C PRO A 159 -4.01 16.20 12.05
N LYS A 160 -3.98 15.95 13.36
CA LYS A 160 -4.77 16.74 14.30
C LYS A 160 -4.35 18.19 14.08
N MET A 161 -5.21 19.01 13.49
CA MET A 161 -5.02 20.46 13.47
C MET A 161 -4.84 20.87 14.93
N ARG A 162 -3.60 21.24 15.30
CA ARG A 162 -3.39 21.99 16.54
C ARG A 162 -4.25 23.23 16.40
N ALA A 163 -5.32 23.31 17.18
CA ALA A 163 -6.04 24.56 17.33
C ALA A 163 -5.00 25.62 17.62
N GLN A 164 -4.80 26.54 16.66
CA GLN A 164 -4.02 27.73 16.91
C GLN A 164 -4.69 28.38 18.13
N GLN A 165 -4.00 28.32 19.28
CA GLN A 165 -4.40 29.10 20.43
C GLN A 165 -4.47 30.54 19.94
N ALA A 166 -5.70 31.03 19.78
CA ALA A 166 -5.96 32.42 19.55
C ALA A 166 -5.25 33.19 20.68
N PHE A 167 -4.17 33.89 20.33
CA PHE A 167 -3.59 34.90 21.19
C PHE A 167 -4.65 35.97 21.39
N GLY A 168 -5.53 35.74 22.35
CA GLY A 168 -6.43 36.73 22.88
C GLY A 168 -5.59 37.80 23.58
N GLY A 169 -5.35 38.89 22.86
CA GLY A 169 -4.71 40.09 23.42
C GLY A 169 -5.53 40.53 24.64
N ARG A 170 -4.85 40.61 25.80
CA ARG A 170 -5.39 41.29 26.98
C ARG A 170 -5.60 42.78 26.63
N PRO A 171 -6.81 43.31 26.81
CA PRO A 171 -7.01 44.75 26.70
C PRO A 171 -6.22 45.43 27.84
N SER A 172 -5.29 46.34 27.50
CA SER A 172 -4.61 47.19 28.45
C SER A 172 -5.66 48.11 29.11
N ARG A 173 -5.80 48.03 30.42
CA ARG A 173 -6.53 49.02 31.22
C ARG A 173 -5.69 50.31 31.19
N ALA A 174 -6.13 51.26 30.37
CA ALA A 174 -5.71 52.65 30.51
C ALA A 174 -6.35 53.22 31.78
N GLY A 175 -5.50 53.56 32.76
CA GLY A 175 -5.90 54.25 33.96
C GLY A 175 -6.25 55.75 33.65
N PHE A 176 -7.42 56.16 34.02
CA PHE A 176 -7.77 57.57 34.14
C PHE A 176 -7.31 58.11 35.51
N ARG A 177 -6.55 59.16 35.47
CA ARG A 177 -6.45 60.17 36.51
C ARG A 177 -7.27 61.37 36.06
#